data_03c7d324e52dbd96031d0810a429610f
#
_entry.id   03c7d324e52dbd96031d0810a429610f
#
_cell.length_a   1.000
_cell.length_b   1.000
_cell.length_c   1.000
_cell.angle_alpha   90.00
_cell.angle_beta   90.00
_cell.angle_gamma   90.00
#
_symmetry.space_group_name_H-M   'P 1'
#
loop_
_entity.id
_entity.type
_entity.pdbx_description
1 polymer ?
#
loop_
_entity_poly.entity_id
_entity_poly.type
_entity_poly.pdbx_seq_one_letter_code
_entity_poly.pdbx_strand_id
1 'polypeptide(L)'
;MSLYSLFKTNKDLEVKGIDLQYGDDILITIARAGGANPIYARVVEAKTKPYRRQIQSETISRELSEQLTREIYAEAIVLGWSGVTDENGKAMEFTKENAVKLFKDLPDLFEDIKEQA
;
A
#
# COMPACT_ATOMS: atom_id res chain seq x y z
N MET A 1 -14.95 -29.75 -4.22
CA MET A 1 -14.39 -28.51 -3.65
C MET A 1 -15.46 -27.81 -2.82
N SER A 2 -15.17 -27.50 -1.58
CA SER A 2 -16.14 -26.88 -0.68
C SER A 2 -16.03 -25.34 -0.75
N LEU A 3 -17.11 -24.67 -0.40
CA LEU A 3 -17.11 -23.21 -0.27
C LEU A 3 -16.09 -22.75 0.77
N TYR A 4 -15.92 -23.52 1.83
CA TYR A 4 -14.94 -23.22 2.86
C TYR A 4 -13.51 -23.18 2.32
N SER A 5 -13.15 -24.14 1.47
CA SER A 5 -11.81 -24.17 0.86
C SER A 5 -11.57 -22.97 -0.04
N LEU A 6 -12.57 -22.59 -0.83
CA LEU A 6 -12.46 -21.44 -1.72
C LEU A 6 -12.27 -20.12 -0.95
N PHE A 7 -13.12 -19.88 0.03
CA PHE A 7 -13.05 -18.64 0.80
C PHE A 7 -11.86 -18.60 1.74
N LYS A 8 -11.43 -19.74 2.28
CA LYS A 8 -10.23 -19.81 3.10
C LYS A 8 -8.99 -19.47 2.28
N THR A 9 -8.91 -19.96 1.04
CA THR A 9 -7.81 -19.64 0.13
C THR A 9 -7.77 -18.14 -0.17
N ASN A 10 -8.92 -17.51 -0.39
CA ASN A 10 -9.00 -16.07 -0.62
C ASN A 10 -8.55 -15.27 0.60
N LYS A 11 -8.92 -15.71 1.81
CA LYS A 11 -8.46 -15.09 3.05
C LYS A 11 -6.94 -15.20 3.21
N ASP A 12 -6.38 -16.34 2.88
CA ASP A 12 -4.93 -16.52 2.93
C ASP A 12 -4.22 -15.57 1.97
N LEU A 13 -4.76 -15.36 0.76
CA LEU A 13 -4.22 -14.39 -0.19
C LEU A 13 -4.31 -12.96 0.34
N GLU A 14 -5.40 -12.62 1.00
CA GLU A 14 -5.57 -11.29 1.60
C GLU A 14 -4.57 -11.03 2.74
N VAL A 15 -4.25 -12.04 3.53
CA VAL A 15 -3.32 -11.93 4.65
C VAL A 15 -1.86 -12.03 4.19
N LYS A 16 -1.57 -12.95 3.26
CA LYS A 16 -0.19 -13.20 2.79
C LYS A 16 0.25 -12.25 1.70
N GLY A 17 -0.70 -11.57 1.07
CA GLY A 17 -0.42 -10.64 0.00
C GLY A 17 -0.28 -11.31 -1.37
N ILE A 18 -0.14 -10.46 -2.37
CA ILE A 18 0.10 -10.88 -3.75
C ILE A 18 1.36 -10.21 -4.25
N ASP A 19 2.08 -10.90 -5.14
CA ASP A 19 3.29 -10.37 -5.75
C ASP A 19 2.92 -9.68 -7.07
N LEU A 20 3.29 -8.40 -7.19
CA LEU A 20 3.15 -7.65 -8.42
C LEU A 20 4.49 -7.62 -9.11
N GLN A 21 4.55 -8.13 -10.34
CA GLN A 21 5.78 -8.13 -11.11
C GLN A 21 5.82 -6.92 -12.05
N TYR A 22 6.89 -6.15 -11.96
CA TYR A 22 7.15 -5.01 -12.83
C TYR A 22 8.44 -5.27 -13.61
N GLY A 23 8.29 -5.45 -14.93
CA GLY A 23 9.42 -5.86 -15.75
C GLY A 23 9.90 -7.28 -15.40
N ASP A 24 11.18 -7.56 -15.63
CA ASP A 24 11.74 -8.89 -15.41
C ASP A 24 12.29 -9.09 -13.99
N ASP A 25 12.68 -8.01 -13.32
CA ASP A 25 13.51 -8.08 -12.11
C ASP A 25 12.83 -7.51 -10.86
N ILE A 26 11.68 -6.86 -10.98
CA ILE A 26 11.07 -6.13 -9.88
C ILE A 26 9.83 -6.85 -9.40
N LEU A 27 9.80 -7.14 -8.10
CA LEU A 27 8.63 -7.69 -7.42
C LEU A 27 8.26 -6.79 -6.26
N ILE A 28 6.99 -6.42 -6.17
CA ILE A 28 6.44 -5.70 -5.02
C ILE A 28 5.29 -6.54 -4.46
N THR A 29 5.42 -6.94 -3.20
CA THR A 29 4.40 -7.75 -2.52
C THR A 29 3.48 -6.82 -1.76
N ILE A 30 2.17 -6.94 -2.00
CA ILE A 30 1.17 -6.11 -1.37
C ILE A 30 0.08 -6.94 -0.69
N ALA A 31 -0.49 -6.38 0.39
CA ALA A 31 -1.73 -6.87 0.98
C ALA A 31 -2.91 -6.17 0.32
N ARG A 32 -4.11 -6.70 0.50
CA ARG A 32 -5.32 -6.04 0.03
C ARG A 32 -5.73 -4.90 0.94
N ALA A 33 -6.18 -3.81 0.32
CA ALA A 33 -6.81 -2.70 1.01
C ALA A 33 -8.31 -3.00 1.12
N GLY A 34 -8.79 -3.34 2.31
CA GLY A 34 -10.20 -3.63 2.46
C GLY A 34 -10.55 -4.34 3.76
N GLY A 35 -11.81 -4.74 3.86
CA GLY A 35 -12.44 -5.19 5.10
C GLY A 35 -11.81 -6.38 5.80
N ALA A 36 -11.07 -7.24 5.09
CA ALA A 36 -10.39 -8.37 5.70
C ALA A 36 -8.96 -8.06 6.17
N ASN A 37 -8.50 -6.82 5.98
CA ASN A 37 -7.15 -6.40 6.40
C ASN A 37 -7.25 -5.51 7.66
N PRO A 38 -7.09 -6.07 8.87
CA PRO A 38 -7.21 -5.29 10.10
C PRO A 38 -6.06 -4.29 10.30
N ILE A 39 -4.91 -4.56 9.72
CA ILE A 39 -3.76 -3.66 9.77
C ILE A 39 -4.06 -2.39 8.98
N TYR A 40 -4.63 -2.55 7.78
CA TYR A 40 -5.05 -1.42 6.95
C TYR A 40 -6.03 -0.52 7.69
N ALA A 41 -7.08 -1.09 8.26
CA ALA A 41 -8.09 -0.33 9.00
C ALA A 41 -7.49 0.44 10.17
N ARG A 42 -6.59 -0.19 10.92
CA ARG A 42 -5.92 0.42 12.08
C ARG A 42 -5.00 1.57 11.66
N VAL A 43 -4.25 1.39 10.59
CA VAL A 43 -3.34 2.43 10.09
C VAL A 43 -4.12 3.62 9.55
N VAL A 44 -5.21 3.37 8.80
CA VAL A 44 -6.10 4.44 8.31
C VAL A 44 -6.62 5.25 9.49
N GLU A 45 -7.14 4.61 10.52
CA GLU A 45 -7.66 5.29 11.69
C GLU A 45 -6.57 6.12 12.40
N ALA A 46 -5.41 5.53 12.63
CA ALA A 46 -4.31 6.21 13.30
C ALA A 46 -3.82 7.44 12.53
N LYS A 47 -3.70 7.32 11.21
CA LYS A 47 -3.20 8.41 10.35
C LYS A 47 -4.21 9.52 10.17
N THR A 48 -5.50 9.20 10.11
CA THR A 48 -6.56 10.17 9.86
C THR A 48 -7.09 10.85 11.14
N LYS A 49 -6.86 10.25 12.29
CA LYS A 49 -7.36 10.75 13.57
C LYS A 49 -7.02 12.23 13.85
N PRO A 50 -5.76 12.69 13.65
CA PRO A 50 -5.43 14.10 13.88
C PRO A 50 -6.16 15.08 12.95
N TYR A 51 -6.66 14.57 11.82
CA TYR A 51 -7.27 15.39 10.77
C TYR A 51 -8.75 15.14 10.61
N ARG A 52 -9.37 14.47 11.60
CA ARG A 52 -10.77 14.03 11.51
C ARG A 52 -11.73 15.19 11.20
N ARG A 53 -11.54 16.34 11.85
CA ARG A 53 -12.39 17.52 11.60
C ARG A 53 -12.26 18.02 10.17
N GLN A 54 -11.04 18.10 9.66
CA GLN A 54 -10.79 18.55 8.29
C GLN A 54 -11.38 17.59 7.27
N ILE A 55 -11.30 16.29 7.53
CA ILE A 55 -11.88 15.28 6.66
C ILE A 55 -13.41 15.38 6.65
N GLN A 56 -14.02 15.49 7.83
CA GLN A 56 -15.50 15.56 7.95
C GLN A 56 -16.06 16.84 7.35
N SER A 57 -15.36 17.96 7.47
CA SER A 57 -15.78 19.24 6.89
C SER A 57 -15.31 19.44 5.46
N GLU A 58 -14.61 18.47 4.89
CA GLU A 58 -14.07 18.53 3.53
C GLU A 58 -13.10 19.71 3.32
N THR A 59 -12.41 20.10 4.38
CA THR A 59 -11.44 21.22 4.34
C THR A 59 -9.99 20.75 4.29
N ILE A 60 -9.75 19.43 4.33
CA ILE A 60 -8.40 18.88 4.22
C ILE A 60 -7.83 19.23 2.85
N SER A 61 -6.56 19.66 2.80
CA SER A 61 -5.92 19.98 1.54
C SER A 61 -5.68 18.71 0.72
N ARG A 62 -5.68 18.85 -0.60
CA ARG A 62 -5.37 17.76 -1.50
C ARG A 62 -3.98 17.19 -1.24
N GLU A 63 -3.01 18.05 -1.02
CA GLU A 63 -1.63 17.66 -0.74
C GLU A 63 -1.52 16.82 0.51
N LEU A 64 -2.19 17.21 1.59
CA LEU A 64 -2.19 16.46 2.83
C LEU A 64 -2.90 15.12 2.66
N SER A 65 -4.04 15.10 1.99
CA SER A 65 -4.79 13.87 1.70
C SER A 65 -3.94 12.87 0.91
N GLU A 66 -3.24 13.34 -0.11
CA GLU A 66 -2.36 12.49 -0.92
C GLU A 66 -1.17 11.98 -0.11
N GLN A 67 -0.60 12.81 0.75
CA GLN A 67 0.50 12.42 1.62
C GLN A 67 0.07 11.32 2.59
N LEU A 68 -1.09 11.49 3.22
CA LEU A 68 -1.63 10.48 4.14
C LEU A 68 -1.89 9.15 3.42
N THR A 69 -2.40 9.20 2.19
CA THR A 69 -2.65 8.00 1.40
C THR A 69 -1.35 7.26 1.11
N ARG A 70 -0.30 7.96 0.72
CA ARG A 70 1.01 7.34 0.49
C ARG A 70 1.57 6.68 1.75
N GLU A 71 1.45 7.35 2.90
CA GLU A 71 1.92 6.80 4.18
C GLU A 71 1.12 5.57 4.59
N ILE A 72 -0.20 5.59 4.39
CA ILE A 72 -1.06 4.44 4.70
C ILE A 72 -0.66 3.23 3.85
N TYR A 73 -0.48 3.42 2.55
CA TYR A 73 -0.10 2.32 1.66
C TYR A 73 1.30 1.80 1.95
N ALA A 74 2.24 2.69 2.24
CA ALA A 74 3.60 2.28 2.59
C ALA A 74 3.65 1.47 3.89
N GLU A 75 2.78 1.76 4.83
CA GLU A 75 2.76 1.16 6.15
C GLU A 75 1.91 -0.12 6.22
N ALA A 76 0.77 -0.14 5.53
CA ALA A 76 -0.23 -1.19 5.69
C ALA A 76 -0.40 -2.09 4.47
N ILE A 77 -0.05 -1.64 3.29
CA ILE A 77 -0.31 -2.36 2.05
C ILE A 77 0.97 -3.00 1.49
N VAL A 78 2.04 -2.24 1.34
CA VAL A 78 3.29 -2.81 0.81
C VAL A 78 3.95 -3.64 1.89
N LEU A 79 4.15 -4.93 1.62
CA LEU A 79 4.74 -5.89 2.56
C LEU A 79 6.24 -6.07 2.35
N GLY A 80 6.72 -5.81 1.13
CA GLY A 80 8.12 -5.93 0.81
C GLY A 80 8.34 -5.78 -0.69
N TRP A 81 9.58 -5.74 -1.10
CA TRP A 81 9.93 -5.73 -2.51
C TRP A 81 11.32 -6.31 -2.76
N SER A 82 11.59 -6.61 -4.03
CA SER A 82 12.92 -7.01 -4.49
C SER A 82 13.16 -6.37 -5.86
N GLY A 83 14.42 -6.09 -6.15
CA GLY A 83 14.82 -5.53 -7.44
C GLY A 83 14.54 -4.05 -7.60
N VAL A 84 14.01 -3.37 -6.59
CA VAL A 84 13.77 -1.93 -6.64
C VAL A 84 15.08 -1.18 -6.48
N THR A 85 15.32 -0.23 -7.38
CA THR A 85 16.53 0.60 -7.34
C THR A 85 16.15 2.07 -7.32
N ASP A 86 17.07 2.90 -6.85
CA ASP A 86 16.89 4.36 -6.88
C ASP A 86 17.23 4.92 -8.27
N GLU A 87 17.17 6.23 -8.41
CA GLU A 87 17.47 6.95 -9.66
C GLU A 87 18.86 6.67 -10.21
N ASN A 88 19.79 6.29 -9.34
CA ASN A 88 21.19 6.02 -9.67
C ASN A 88 21.47 4.53 -9.89
N GLY A 89 20.44 3.69 -9.86
CA GLY A 89 20.57 2.26 -10.04
C GLY A 89 21.05 1.49 -8.82
N LYS A 90 21.12 2.12 -7.66
CA LYS A 90 21.46 1.44 -6.40
C LYS A 90 20.25 0.74 -5.82
N ALA A 91 20.47 -0.45 -5.27
CA ALA A 91 19.44 -1.20 -4.60
C ALA A 91 18.80 -0.36 -3.48
N MET A 92 17.47 -0.30 -3.49
CA MET A 92 16.69 0.47 -2.53
C MET A 92 16.07 -0.49 -1.53
N GLU A 93 16.51 -0.38 -0.28
CA GLU A 93 15.98 -1.22 0.79
C GLU A 93 14.51 -0.91 1.03
N PHE A 94 13.72 -1.94 1.33
CA PHE A 94 12.32 -1.73 1.68
C PHE A 94 12.22 -1.13 3.07
N THR A 95 11.87 0.14 3.13
CA THR A 95 11.50 0.85 4.35
C THR A 95 10.24 1.65 4.05
N LYS A 96 9.51 2.04 5.11
CA LYS A 96 8.35 2.90 4.97
C LYS A 96 8.72 4.21 4.25
N GLU A 97 9.82 4.82 4.65
CA GLU A 97 10.30 6.08 4.08
C GLU A 97 10.63 5.93 2.59
N ASN A 98 11.29 4.86 2.23
CA ASN A 98 11.61 4.58 0.82
C ASN A 98 10.35 4.30 0.00
N ALA A 99 9.36 3.62 0.57
CA ALA A 99 8.10 3.37 -0.11
C ALA A 99 7.34 4.68 -0.35
N VAL A 100 7.26 5.56 0.64
CA VAL A 100 6.62 6.88 0.49
C VAL A 100 7.34 7.70 -0.60
N LYS A 101 8.67 7.70 -0.59
CA LYS A 101 9.46 8.40 -1.59
C LYS A 101 9.19 7.87 -3.00
N LEU A 102 9.17 6.55 -3.14
CA LEU A 102 8.91 5.89 -4.42
C LEU A 102 7.53 6.25 -4.96
N PHE A 103 6.51 6.25 -4.12
CA PHE A 103 5.14 6.61 -4.51
C PHE A 103 5.02 8.07 -4.92
N LYS A 104 5.76 8.95 -4.26
CA LYS A 104 5.76 10.37 -4.59
C LYS A 104 6.46 10.63 -5.92
N ASP A 105 7.61 9.97 -6.15
CA ASP A 105 8.41 10.14 -7.35
C ASP A 105 7.79 9.47 -8.56
N LEU A 106 7.03 8.38 -8.35
CA LEU A 106 6.42 7.58 -9.42
C LEU A 106 4.91 7.44 -9.19
N PRO A 107 4.14 8.50 -9.44
CA PRO A 107 2.69 8.48 -9.17
C PRO A 107 1.94 7.43 -9.99
N ASP A 108 2.39 7.08 -11.19
CA ASP A 108 1.75 6.05 -12.00
C ASP A 108 1.91 4.67 -11.39
N LEU A 109 3.06 4.39 -10.79
CA LEU A 109 3.28 3.17 -10.02
C LEU A 109 2.32 3.10 -8.83
N PHE A 110 2.17 4.20 -8.11
CA PHE A 110 1.27 4.26 -6.97
C PHE A 110 -0.18 4.02 -7.37
N GLU A 111 -0.62 4.60 -8.51
CA GLU A 111 -1.97 4.36 -9.03
C GLU A 111 -2.18 2.89 -9.36
N ASP A 112 -1.19 2.23 -9.98
CA ASP A 112 -1.29 0.80 -10.28
C ASP A 112 -1.39 -0.04 -9.00
N ILE A 113 -0.58 0.26 -8.00
CA ILE A 113 -0.64 -0.44 -6.71
C ILE A 113 -2.02 -0.27 -6.06
N LYS A 114 -2.58 0.93 -6.10
CA LYS A 114 -3.93 1.18 -5.56
C LYS A 114 -5.00 0.38 -6.30
N GLU A 115 -4.87 0.23 -7.61
CA GLU A 115 -5.80 -0.57 -8.39
C GLU A 115 -5.71 -2.06 -8.07
N GLN A 116 -4.49 -2.55 -7.80
CA GLN A 116 -4.26 -3.96 -7.50
C GLN A 116 -4.60 -4.34 -6.05
N ALA A 117 -4.59 -3.38 -5.17
CA ALA A 117 -4.80 -3.63 -3.74
C ALA A 117 -6.26 -3.95 -3.34
#